data_1f6f198387902b3de6b22a0194f9b9d0
#
_entry.id   1f6f198387902b3de6b22a0194f9b9d0
#
_cell.length_a   1.000
_cell.length_b   1.000
_cell.length_c   1.000
_cell.angle_alpha   90.00
_cell.angle_beta   90.00
_cell.angle_gamma   90.00
#
_symmetry.space_group_name_H-M   'P 1'
#
loop_
_entity.id
_entity.type
_entity.pdbx_description
1 polymer ?
#
loop_
_entity_poly.entity_id
_entity_poly.type
_entity_poly.pdbx_seq_one_letter_code
_entity_poly.pdbx_strand_id
1 'polypeptide(L)'
;MRSLRAATLLALAAASAWAALVDDVHALVVQRDLPAAERLVRAAQSRQGSTAELAAALSWVARGALDARQFDKAESYASQTRTLALRVLGIRRIDADPWLPTAVGAAIEVHAGVLAGRGQTAEAVVFLQDQLKAWGGTSLPERIQKNINLLSLEGKPAPPLEGINLAALKGRPVLLFFWAHWCPDCKADGPIIASVERRFRPQGLALVGPTRLYGYAQGGEPAAPQAEKQYIEQVRRQYYAPLAAMPAPVSAHNFEAYGASTTPTVVLVDRAGVVRFYHPGAVTELELTARVQALLR
;
A
#
# COMPACT_ATOMS: atom_id res chain seq x y z
N MET A 1 -12.66 -38.59 -27.32
CA MET A 1 -11.52 -37.76 -26.87
C MET A 1 -11.54 -36.31 -27.38
N ARG A 2 -12.56 -35.84 -28.09
CA ARG A 2 -12.66 -34.43 -28.59
C ARG A 2 -13.38 -33.46 -27.63
N SER A 3 -14.19 -33.96 -26.70
CA SER A 3 -14.99 -33.10 -25.78
C SER A 3 -14.22 -32.54 -24.56
N LEU A 4 -13.15 -33.19 -24.10
CA LEU A 4 -12.35 -32.68 -22.96
C LEU A 4 -11.49 -31.49 -23.33
N ARG A 5 -11.00 -31.36 -24.57
CA ARG A 5 -10.15 -30.22 -25.00
C ARG A 5 -10.93 -28.93 -25.17
N ALA A 6 -12.20 -28.99 -25.51
CA ALA A 6 -13.05 -27.82 -25.67
C ALA A 6 -13.42 -27.18 -24.30
N ALA A 7 -13.66 -28.02 -23.28
CA ALA A 7 -13.97 -27.54 -21.94
C ALA A 7 -12.77 -26.84 -21.25
N THR A 8 -11.56 -27.35 -21.49
CA THR A 8 -10.32 -26.74 -20.90
C THR A 8 -9.97 -25.41 -21.57
N LEU A 9 -10.21 -25.27 -22.87
CA LEU A 9 -9.99 -24.02 -23.59
C LEU A 9 -11.00 -22.93 -23.20
N LEU A 10 -12.27 -23.30 -22.96
CA LEU A 10 -13.28 -22.35 -22.48
C LEU A 10 -13.00 -21.87 -21.04
N ALA A 11 -12.49 -22.74 -20.17
CA ALA A 11 -12.13 -22.36 -18.80
C ALA A 11 -10.91 -21.43 -18.74
N LEU A 12 -9.91 -21.63 -19.61
CA LEU A 12 -8.74 -20.76 -19.73
C LEU A 12 -9.09 -19.39 -20.35
N ALA A 13 -9.98 -19.35 -21.33
CA ALA A 13 -10.47 -18.10 -21.93
C ALA A 13 -11.35 -17.30 -20.96
N ALA A 14 -12.13 -17.96 -20.11
CA ALA A 14 -12.89 -17.31 -19.05
C ALA A 14 -11.96 -16.70 -17.99
N ALA A 15 -10.94 -17.42 -17.53
CA ALA A 15 -10.00 -16.92 -16.53
C ALA A 15 -9.21 -15.68 -17.01
N SER A 16 -8.82 -15.63 -18.29
CA SER A 16 -8.15 -14.45 -18.87
C SER A 16 -9.07 -13.24 -19.07
N ALA A 17 -10.38 -13.48 -19.31
CA ALA A 17 -11.36 -12.40 -19.42
C ALA A 17 -11.74 -11.78 -18.06
N TRP A 18 -11.43 -12.48 -16.96
CA TRP A 18 -11.81 -12.04 -15.60
C TRP A 18 -10.78 -11.12 -14.95
N ALA A 19 -9.49 -11.38 -15.14
CA ALA A 19 -8.44 -10.41 -14.74
C ALA A 19 -8.59 -9.06 -15.46
N ALA A 20 -9.16 -9.08 -16.66
CA ALA A 20 -9.39 -7.89 -17.46
C ALA A 20 -10.38 -6.88 -16.83
N LEU A 21 -11.42 -7.33 -16.10
CA LEU A 21 -12.44 -6.40 -15.57
C LEU A 21 -11.86 -5.41 -14.56
N VAL A 22 -11.06 -5.90 -13.62
CA VAL A 22 -10.45 -5.04 -12.59
C VAL A 22 -9.46 -4.07 -13.22
N ASP A 23 -8.64 -4.56 -14.14
CA ASP A 23 -7.64 -3.75 -14.85
C ASP A 23 -8.30 -2.71 -15.77
N ASP A 24 -9.35 -3.08 -16.49
CA ASP A 24 -10.10 -2.19 -17.37
C ASP A 24 -10.78 -1.06 -16.57
N VAL A 25 -11.44 -1.41 -15.44
CA VAL A 25 -12.08 -0.40 -14.56
C VAL A 25 -11.01 0.49 -13.93
N HIS A 26 -9.88 -0.07 -13.48
CA HIS A 26 -8.76 0.72 -12.96
C HIS A 26 -8.21 1.70 -14.00
N ALA A 27 -7.98 1.24 -15.23
CA ALA A 27 -7.50 2.08 -16.32
C ALA A 27 -8.42 3.28 -16.59
N LEU A 28 -9.75 3.05 -16.61
CA LEU A 28 -10.74 4.12 -16.79
C LEU A 28 -10.72 5.12 -15.62
N VAL A 29 -10.58 4.63 -14.38
CA VAL A 29 -10.46 5.50 -13.19
C VAL A 29 -9.19 6.34 -13.25
N VAL A 30 -8.04 5.77 -13.63
CA VAL A 30 -6.77 6.51 -13.82
C VAL A 30 -6.91 7.58 -14.90
N GLN A 31 -7.66 7.30 -15.99
CA GLN A 31 -8.00 8.26 -17.05
C GLN A 31 -9.04 9.30 -16.61
N ARG A 32 -9.55 9.22 -15.37
CA ARG A 32 -10.61 10.07 -14.82
C ARG A 32 -11.96 9.94 -15.53
N ASP A 33 -12.19 8.86 -16.27
CA ASP A 33 -13.50 8.54 -16.89
C ASP A 33 -14.34 7.66 -15.95
N LEU A 34 -14.74 8.26 -14.83
CA LEU A 34 -15.60 7.59 -13.85
C LEU A 34 -16.93 7.11 -14.45
N PRO A 35 -17.63 7.88 -15.33
CA PRO A 35 -18.83 7.40 -15.97
C PRO A 35 -18.64 6.12 -16.81
N ALA A 36 -17.53 5.98 -17.54
CA ALA A 36 -17.23 4.75 -18.28
C ALA A 36 -16.94 3.57 -17.35
N ALA A 37 -16.17 3.79 -16.28
CA ALA A 37 -15.93 2.78 -15.25
C ALA A 37 -17.24 2.27 -14.62
N GLU A 38 -18.16 3.18 -14.29
CA GLU A 38 -19.49 2.83 -13.76
C GLU A 38 -20.32 2.01 -14.76
N ARG A 39 -20.32 2.37 -16.04
CA ARG A 39 -21.03 1.59 -17.07
C ARG A 39 -20.47 0.18 -17.20
N LEU A 40 -19.14 0.05 -17.18
CA LEU A 40 -18.47 -1.24 -17.30
C LEU A 40 -18.81 -2.17 -16.12
N VAL A 41 -18.76 -1.65 -14.88
CA VAL A 41 -19.15 -2.41 -13.68
C VAL A 41 -20.61 -2.83 -13.73
N ARG A 42 -21.54 -1.95 -14.10
CA ARG A 42 -22.97 -2.29 -14.24
C ARG A 42 -23.20 -3.40 -15.29
N ALA A 43 -22.53 -3.29 -16.44
CA ALA A 43 -22.61 -4.31 -17.48
C ALA A 43 -22.06 -5.67 -17.03
N ALA A 44 -20.97 -5.67 -16.27
CA ALA A 44 -20.41 -6.89 -15.68
C ALA A 44 -21.36 -7.50 -14.64
N GLN A 45 -21.93 -6.69 -13.76
CA GLN A 45 -22.88 -7.13 -12.75
C GLN A 45 -24.13 -7.81 -13.36
N SER A 46 -24.66 -7.25 -14.44
CA SER A 46 -25.83 -7.82 -15.14
C SER A 46 -25.52 -9.15 -15.80
N ARG A 47 -24.27 -9.39 -16.23
CA ARG A 47 -23.86 -10.63 -16.93
C ARG A 47 -23.40 -11.74 -15.98
N GLN A 48 -22.67 -11.37 -14.91
CA GLN A 48 -21.93 -12.33 -14.08
C GLN A 48 -22.52 -12.48 -12.67
N GLY A 49 -23.43 -11.60 -12.28
CA GLY A 49 -23.95 -11.58 -10.91
C GLY A 49 -22.92 -11.14 -9.88
N SER A 50 -23.00 -11.69 -8.67
CA SER A 50 -22.16 -11.30 -7.53
C SER A 50 -20.89 -12.14 -7.50
N THR A 51 -19.74 -11.53 -7.80
CA THR A 51 -18.40 -12.17 -7.75
C THR A 51 -17.42 -11.32 -6.93
N ALA A 52 -16.36 -11.95 -6.41
CA ALA A 52 -15.29 -11.23 -5.70
C ALA A 52 -14.57 -10.24 -6.60
N GLU A 53 -14.34 -10.60 -7.85
CA GLU A 53 -13.75 -9.74 -8.86
C GLU A 53 -14.62 -8.50 -9.14
N LEU A 54 -15.95 -8.68 -9.28
CA LEU A 54 -16.86 -7.55 -9.43
C LEU A 54 -16.78 -6.61 -8.22
N ALA A 55 -16.67 -7.14 -7.01
CA ALA A 55 -16.49 -6.33 -5.81
C ALA A 55 -15.16 -5.55 -5.85
N ALA A 56 -14.07 -6.19 -6.32
CA ALA A 56 -12.79 -5.53 -6.51
C ALA A 56 -12.84 -4.44 -7.59
N ALA A 57 -13.49 -4.70 -8.71
CA ALA A 57 -13.70 -3.71 -9.78
C ALA A 57 -14.53 -2.52 -9.29
N LEU A 58 -15.63 -2.77 -8.56
CA LEU A 58 -16.48 -1.72 -7.97
C LEU A 58 -15.70 -0.86 -6.96
N SER A 59 -14.74 -1.45 -6.25
CA SER A 59 -13.88 -0.72 -5.33
C SER A 59 -13.03 0.36 -5.99
N TRP A 60 -12.63 0.19 -7.25
CA TRP A 60 -11.94 1.22 -8.02
C TRP A 60 -12.85 2.40 -8.35
N VAL A 61 -14.12 2.13 -8.66
CA VAL A 61 -15.12 3.20 -8.86
C VAL A 61 -15.30 4.01 -7.56
N ALA A 62 -15.34 3.33 -6.40
CA ALA A 62 -15.42 4.00 -5.11
C ALA A 62 -14.22 4.92 -4.85
N ARG A 63 -12.99 4.44 -5.15
CA ARG A 63 -11.77 5.25 -5.05
C ARG A 63 -11.77 6.43 -6.00
N GLY A 64 -12.14 6.22 -7.28
CA GLY A 64 -12.23 7.30 -8.26
C GLY A 64 -13.23 8.39 -7.85
N ALA A 65 -14.35 8.02 -7.23
CA ALA A 65 -15.30 8.97 -6.69
C ALA A 65 -14.73 9.75 -5.48
N LEU A 66 -13.96 9.08 -4.62
CA LEU A 66 -13.27 9.72 -3.48
C LEU A 66 -12.22 10.72 -3.98
N ASP A 67 -11.39 10.34 -4.94
CA ASP A 67 -10.36 11.20 -5.54
C ASP A 67 -10.97 12.43 -6.22
N ALA A 68 -12.15 12.26 -6.85
CA ALA A 68 -12.94 13.35 -7.41
C ALA A 68 -13.72 14.16 -6.36
N ARG A 69 -13.54 13.87 -5.04
CA ARG A 69 -14.25 14.49 -3.92
C ARG A 69 -15.79 14.36 -3.98
N GLN A 70 -16.30 13.38 -4.70
CA GLN A 70 -17.74 13.06 -4.78
C GLN A 70 -18.12 12.15 -3.59
N PHE A 71 -18.08 12.69 -2.39
CA PHE A 71 -18.15 11.92 -1.14
C PHE A 71 -19.39 11.04 -0.99
N ASP A 72 -20.59 11.51 -1.39
CA ASP A 72 -21.81 10.72 -1.32
C ASP A 72 -21.75 9.52 -2.27
N LYS A 73 -21.20 9.73 -3.46
CA LYS A 73 -21.00 8.68 -4.45
C LYS A 73 -19.94 7.67 -4.00
N ALA A 74 -18.83 8.17 -3.47
CA ALA A 74 -17.77 7.33 -2.92
C ALA A 74 -18.28 6.43 -1.79
N GLU A 75 -19.05 6.99 -0.86
CA GLU A 75 -19.68 6.25 0.24
C GLU A 75 -20.65 5.18 -0.25
N SER A 76 -21.51 5.56 -1.21
CA SER A 76 -22.45 4.62 -1.83
C SER A 76 -21.73 3.42 -2.46
N TYR A 77 -20.67 3.66 -3.26
CA TYR A 77 -19.91 2.59 -3.87
C TYR A 77 -19.07 1.79 -2.88
N ALA A 78 -18.52 2.40 -1.83
CA ALA A 78 -17.81 1.69 -0.77
C ALA A 78 -18.75 0.74 -0.02
N SER A 79 -19.97 1.20 0.32
CA SER A 79 -21.01 0.38 0.95
C SER A 79 -21.44 -0.79 0.06
N GLN A 80 -21.67 -0.54 -1.24
CA GLN A 80 -22.00 -1.59 -2.21
C GLN A 80 -20.86 -2.60 -2.33
N THR A 81 -19.62 -2.14 -2.44
CA THR A 81 -18.42 -2.99 -2.49
C THR A 81 -18.35 -3.89 -1.26
N ARG A 82 -18.49 -3.32 -0.06
CA ARG A 82 -18.47 -4.07 1.20
C ARG A 82 -19.58 -5.12 1.25
N THR A 83 -20.79 -4.73 0.92
CA THR A 83 -21.95 -5.63 0.94
C THR A 83 -21.76 -6.80 -0.02
N LEU A 84 -21.28 -6.51 -1.24
CA LEU A 84 -21.00 -7.52 -2.24
C LEU A 84 -19.88 -8.46 -1.80
N ALA A 85 -18.76 -7.91 -1.35
CA ALA A 85 -17.61 -8.68 -0.90
C ALA A 85 -17.95 -9.58 0.29
N LEU A 86 -18.69 -9.09 1.31
CA LEU A 86 -19.10 -9.88 2.46
C LEU A 86 -20.10 -10.99 2.08
N ARG A 87 -21.01 -10.74 1.16
CA ARG A 87 -21.92 -11.76 0.62
C ARG A 87 -21.14 -12.89 -0.06
N VAL A 88 -20.15 -12.55 -0.91
CA VAL A 88 -19.31 -13.53 -1.62
C VAL A 88 -18.39 -14.26 -0.64
N LEU A 89 -17.88 -13.57 0.39
CA LEU A 89 -17.05 -14.16 1.43
C LEU A 89 -17.77 -15.31 2.15
N GLY A 90 -19.03 -15.10 2.58
CA GLY A 90 -19.77 -16.12 3.34
C GLY A 90 -18.99 -16.57 4.57
N ILE A 91 -18.74 -17.89 4.66
CA ILE A 91 -17.98 -18.53 5.75
C ILE A 91 -16.49 -18.78 5.41
N ARG A 92 -16.03 -18.36 4.23
CA ARG A 92 -14.65 -18.59 3.79
C ARG A 92 -13.68 -17.63 4.45
N ARG A 93 -12.40 -17.97 4.47
CA ARG A 93 -11.35 -17.02 4.86
C ARG A 93 -11.18 -15.99 3.76
N ILE A 94 -11.04 -14.73 4.13
CA ILE A 94 -10.87 -13.62 3.17
C ILE A 94 -9.64 -13.80 2.28
N ASP A 95 -8.54 -14.33 2.84
CA ASP A 95 -7.27 -14.53 2.15
C ASP A 95 -7.25 -15.78 1.24
N ALA A 96 -8.35 -16.56 1.22
CA ALA A 96 -8.51 -17.66 0.28
C ALA A 96 -8.96 -17.23 -1.13
N ASP A 97 -9.25 -15.94 -1.30
CA ASP A 97 -9.66 -15.34 -2.58
C ASP A 97 -8.78 -14.14 -2.90
N PRO A 98 -8.24 -14.02 -4.12
CA PRO A 98 -7.29 -12.96 -4.47
C PRO A 98 -7.94 -11.55 -4.50
N TRP A 99 -9.25 -11.45 -4.68
CA TRP A 99 -9.97 -10.21 -4.87
C TRP A 99 -10.65 -9.67 -3.59
N LEU A 100 -11.05 -10.57 -2.67
CA LEU A 100 -11.76 -10.16 -1.45
C LEU A 100 -10.96 -9.22 -0.55
N PRO A 101 -9.64 -9.45 -0.30
CA PRO A 101 -8.84 -8.49 0.46
C PRO A 101 -8.77 -7.12 -0.21
N THR A 102 -8.69 -7.09 -1.54
CA THR A 102 -8.70 -5.84 -2.31
C THR A 102 -10.01 -5.10 -2.13
N ALA A 103 -11.14 -5.77 -2.30
CA ALA A 103 -12.47 -5.19 -2.22
C ALA A 103 -12.78 -4.67 -0.81
N VAL A 104 -12.61 -5.51 0.22
CA VAL A 104 -12.91 -5.14 1.62
C VAL A 104 -11.97 -4.03 2.09
N GLY A 105 -10.67 -4.17 1.82
CA GLY A 105 -9.68 -3.16 2.19
C GLY A 105 -9.98 -1.81 1.54
N ALA A 106 -10.38 -1.79 0.26
CA ALA A 106 -10.75 -0.57 -0.42
C ALA A 106 -12.04 0.06 0.13
N ALA A 107 -13.05 -0.74 0.45
CA ALA A 107 -14.28 -0.22 1.05
C ALA A 107 -14.00 0.45 2.41
N ILE A 108 -13.11 -0.14 3.22
CA ILE A 108 -12.65 0.45 4.49
C ILE A 108 -11.89 1.77 4.24
N GLU A 109 -10.95 1.78 3.30
CA GLU A 109 -10.17 2.99 2.95
C GLU A 109 -11.05 4.12 2.48
N VAL A 110 -11.99 3.84 1.56
CA VAL A 110 -12.87 4.85 0.98
C VAL A 110 -13.80 5.43 2.05
N HIS A 111 -14.41 4.59 2.88
CA HIS A 111 -15.27 5.09 3.97
C HIS A 111 -14.51 6.01 4.92
N ALA A 112 -13.32 5.61 5.36
CA ALA A 112 -12.47 6.45 6.20
C ALA A 112 -12.06 7.75 5.48
N GLY A 113 -11.75 7.67 4.18
CA GLY A 113 -11.42 8.83 3.35
C GLY A 113 -12.59 9.79 3.20
N VAL A 114 -13.82 9.29 3.09
CA VAL A 114 -15.05 10.10 3.07
C VAL A 114 -15.23 10.83 4.39
N LEU A 115 -15.11 10.15 5.52
CA LEU A 115 -15.20 10.77 6.85
C LEU A 115 -14.16 11.89 7.00
N ALA A 116 -12.90 11.59 6.69
CA ALA A 116 -11.81 12.58 6.77
C ALA A 116 -12.03 13.76 5.80
N GLY A 117 -12.50 13.49 4.57
CA GLY A 117 -12.80 14.51 3.57
C GLY A 117 -13.96 15.44 3.96
N ARG A 118 -14.84 14.99 4.84
CA ARG A 118 -15.92 15.76 5.48
C ARG A 118 -15.48 16.45 6.78
N GLY A 119 -14.21 16.37 7.16
CA GLY A 119 -13.68 16.98 8.38
C GLY A 119 -13.83 16.09 9.65
N GLN A 120 -14.34 14.87 9.51
CA GLN A 120 -14.57 13.91 10.60
C GLN A 120 -13.35 12.99 10.79
N THR A 121 -12.15 13.59 10.92
CA THR A 121 -10.89 12.82 11.00
C THR A 121 -10.83 11.93 12.25
N ALA A 122 -11.36 12.38 13.38
CA ALA A 122 -11.36 11.57 14.60
C ALA A 122 -12.23 10.33 14.45
N GLU A 123 -13.42 10.47 13.86
CA GLU A 123 -14.33 9.36 13.57
C GLU A 123 -13.72 8.38 12.56
N ALA A 124 -13.02 8.89 11.54
CA ALA A 124 -12.31 8.06 10.59
C ALA A 124 -11.24 7.19 11.26
N VAL A 125 -10.48 7.77 12.21
CA VAL A 125 -9.45 7.03 12.95
C VAL A 125 -10.07 5.98 13.86
N VAL A 126 -11.15 6.31 14.60
CA VAL A 126 -11.88 5.35 15.44
C VAL A 126 -12.41 4.20 14.60
N PHE A 127 -13.09 4.51 13.49
CA PHE A 127 -13.58 3.48 12.57
C PHE A 127 -12.45 2.55 12.09
N LEU A 128 -11.31 3.11 11.65
CA LEU A 128 -10.17 2.30 11.21
C LEU A 128 -9.60 1.42 12.33
N GLN A 129 -9.53 1.93 13.56
CA GLN A 129 -9.08 1.13 14.71
C GLN A 129 -10.00 -0.05 15.00
N ASP A 130 -11.31 0.13 14.84
CA ASP A 130 -12.27 -0.97 15.00
C ASP A 130 -12.16 -1.98 13.84
N GLN A 131 -11.93 -1.52 12.60
CA GLN A 131 -11.63 -2.42 11.48
C GLN A 131 -10.32 -3.18 11.69
N LEU A 132 -9.28 -2.53 12.25
CA LEU A 132 -8.01 -3.18 12.56
C LEU A 132 -8.19 -4.37 13.53
N LYS A 133 -9.03 -4.20 14.55
CA LYS A 133 -9.38 -5.28 15.48
C LYS A 133 -10.20 -6.37 14.78
N ALA A 134 -11.23 -5.98 14.02
CA ALA A 134 -12.14 -6.90 13.35
C ALA A 134 -11.46 -7.81 12.31
N TRP A 135 -10.43 -7.31 11.65
CA TRP A 135 -9.69 -8.01 10.60
C TRP A 135 -8.33 -8.53 11.06
N GLY A 136 -8.05 -8.58 12.37
CA GLY A 136 -6.85 -9.19 12.93
C GLY A 136 -6.66 -10.63 12.44
N GLY A 137 -5.42 -11.03 12.15
CA GLY A 137 -5.11 -12.37 11.64
C GLY A 137 -5.43 -12.59 10.14
N THR A 138 -5.71 -11.53 9.39
CA THR A 138 -5.86 -11.53 7.93
C THR A 138 -4.74 -10.71 7.26
N SER A 139 -4.79 -10.54 5.93
CA SER A 139 -3.87 -9.66 5.18
C SER A 139 -4.20 -8.17 5.27
N LEU A 140 -5.32 -7.77 5.91
CA LEU A 140 -5.80 -6.39 5.93
C LEU A 140 -5.15 -5.47 6.97
N PRO A 141 -4.68 -5.93 8.16
CA PRO A 141 -4.19 -5.06 9.23
C PRO A 141 -3.18 -4.02 8.81
N GLU A 142 -2.15 -4.42 8.06
CA GLU A 142 -1.09 -3.50 7.61
C GLU A 142 -1.63 -2.38 6.72
N ARG A 143 -2.57 -2.71 5.84
CA ARG A 143 -3.24 -1.75 4.98
C ARG A 143 -4.15 -0.80 5.76
N ILE A 144 -4.88 -1.31 6.77
CA ILE A 144 -5.71 -0.49 7.66
C ILE A 144 -4.81 0.42 8.50
N GLN A 145 -3.69 -0.09 9.05
CA GLN A 145 -2.73 0.69 9.79
C GLN A 145 -2.12 1.82 8.94
N LYS A 146 -1.84 1.58 7.64
CA LYS A 146 -1.44 2.64 6.70
C LYS A 146 -2.44 3.79 6.71
N ASN A 147 -3.73 3.50 6.63
CA ASN A 147 -4.76 4.54 6.60
C ASN A 147 -4.92 5.26 7.94
N ILE A 148 -4.74 4.57 9.09
CA ILE A 148 -4.64 5.21 10.40
C ILE A 148 -3.45 6.20 10.40
N ASN A 149 -2.30 5.76 9.92
CA ASN A 149 -1.08 6.56 9.91
C ASN A 149 -1.18 7.78 8.98
N LEU A 150 -1.83 7.63 7.80
CA LEU A 150 -2.12 8.77 6.92
C LEU A 150 -2.92 9.87 7.60
N LEU A 151 -3.80 9.51 8.53
CA LEU A 151 -4.67 10.45 9.22
C LEU A 151 -4.13 10.93 10.57
N SER A 152 -3.16 10.25 11.16
CA SER A 152 -2.85 10.48 12.56
C SER A 152 -1.40 10.28 13.00
N LEU A 153 -0.48 9.86 12.13
CA LEU A 153 0.90 9.57 12.52
C LEU A 153 1.76 10.85 12.59
N GLU A 154 1.53 11.81 11.70
CA GLU A 154 2.25 13.08 11.76
C GLU A 154 1.93 13.80 13.06
N GLY A 155 2.96 14.36 13.68
CA GLY A 155 2.89 14.99 14.99
C GLY A 155 3.01 14.04 16.19
N LYS A 156 3.05 12.71 15.96
CA LYS A 156 3.23 11.70 17.01
C LYS A 156 4.66 11.17 17.07
N PRO A 157 5.08 10.61 18.21
CA PRO A 157 6.34 9.89 18.31
C PRO A 157 6.43 8.78 17.22
N ALA A 158 7.60 8.66 16.60
CA ALA A 158 7.86 7.61 15.64
C ALA A 158 7.77 6.23 16.31
N PRO A 159 7.04 5.26 15.74
CA PRO A 159 7.04 3.89 16.23
C PRO A 159 8.47 3.32 16.30
N PRO A 160 8.77 2.44 17.26
CA PRO A 160 10.09 1.80 17.34
C PRO A 160 10.34 0.93 16.09
N LEU A 161 11.63 0.74 15.77
CA LEU A 161 12.07 -0.18 14.72
C LEU A 161 12.86 -1.33 15.32
N GLU A 162 12.52 -2.56 14.95
CA GLU A 162 13.37 -3.71 15.23
C GLU A 162 14.67 -3.61 14.43
N GLY A 163 15.78 -3.94 15.08
CA GLY A 163 17.11 -3.90 14.48
C GLY A 163 17.75 -2.51 14.41
N ILE A 164 17.03 -1.45 14.79
CA ILE A 164 17.55 -0.07 14.86
C ILE A 164 17.04 0.61 16.13
N ASN A 165 17.96 1.15 16.90
CA ASN A 165 17.59 1.98 18.03
C ASN A 165 17.39 3.44 17.58
N LEU A 166 16.15 3.82 17.25
CA LEU A 166 15.82 5.19 16.88
C LEU A 166 16.10 6.20 18.01
N ALA A 167 16.06 5.77 19.28
CA ALA A 167 16.40 6.66 20.40
C ALA A 167 17.86 7.08 20.40
N ALA A 168 18.76 6.25 19.86
CA ALA A 168 20.17 6.59 19.67
C ALA A 168 20.40 7.64 18.57
N LEU A 169 19.39 7.88 17.73
CA LEU A 169 19.41 8.91 16.68
C LEU A 169 18.75 10.23 17.12
N LYS A 170 18.29 10.35 18.38
CA LYS A 170 17.73 11.62 18.89
C LYS A 170 18.74 12.76 18.70
N GLY A 171 18.24 13.94 18.38
CA GLY A 171 19.06 15.09 18.01
C GLY A 171 19.38 15.18 16.51
N ARG A 172 19.08 14.14 15.75
CA ARG A 172 19.26 14.08 14.31
C ARG A 172 17.90 13.86 13.63
N PRO A 173 17.59 14.55 12.52
CA PRO A 173 16.46 14.16 11.69
C PRO A 173 16.74 12.80 11.02
N VAL A 174 15.70 11.99 10.86
CA VAL A 174 15.81 10.64 10.27
C VAL A 174 14.87 10.54 9.08
N LEU A 175 15.40 10.04 7.96
CA LEU A 175 14.66 9.59 6.79
C LEU A 175 14.54 8.07 6.87
N LEU A 176 13.32 7.56 6.98
CA LEU A 176 13.02 6.13 6.83
C LEU A 176 12.53 5.90 5.43
N PHE A 177 13.16 4.96 4.74
CA PHE A 177 12.79 4.53 3.38
C PHE A 177 12.41 3.06 3.41
N PHE A 178 11.11 2.75 3.55
CA PHE A 178 10.60 1.38 3.49
C PHE A 178 10.57 0.90 2.05
N TRP A 179 11.24 -0.20 1.76
CA TRP A 179 11.41 -0.70 0.41
C TRP A 179 11.30 -2.22 0.32
N ALA A 180 11.09 -2.73 -0.89
CA ALA A 180 11.06 -4.16 -1.20
C ALA A 180 12.02 -4.50 -2.34
N HIS A 181 12.64 -5.68 -2.29
CA HIS A 181 13.58 -6.12 -3.33
C HIS A 181 12.95 -6.25 -4.73
N TRP A 182 11.67 -6.52 -4.80
CA TRP A 182 10.89 -6.65 -6.04
C TRP A 182 10.30 -5.33 -6.56
N CYS A 183 10.24 -4.28 -5.74
CA CYS A 183 9.51 -3.05 -6.00
C CYS A 183 10.21 -2.18 -7.07
N PRO A 184 9.60 -1.94 -8.25
CA PRO A 184 10.20 -1.11 -9.29
C PRO A 184 10.28 0.36 -8.88
N ASP A 185 9.22 0.92 -8.25
CA ASP A 185 9.18 2.32 -7.80
C ASP A 185 10.25 2.58 -6.73
N CYS A 186 10.51 1.61 -5.84
CA CYS A 186 11.59 1.72 -4.86
C CYS A 186 12.97 1.84 -5.52
N LYS A 187 13.19 1.09 -6.62
CA LYS A 187 14.42 1.16 -7.39
C LYS A 187 14.54 2.50 -8.13
N ALA A 188 13.42 3.03 -8.63
CA ALA A 188 13.36 4.34 -9.26
C ALA A 188 13.61 5.47 -8.25
N ASP A 189 13.12 5.35 -7.02
CA ASP A 189 13.34 6.33 -5.95
C ASP A 189 14.76 6.29 -5.36
N GLY A 190 15.50 5.19 -5.55
CA GLY A 190 16.87 5.03 -5.04
C GLY A 190 17.80 6.22 -5.31
N PRO A 191 17.91 6.72 -6.55
CA PRO A 191 18.69 7.91 -6.89
C PRO A 191 18.19 9.18 -6.18
N ILE A 192 16.87 9.34 -5.99
CA ILE A 192 16.25 10.48 -5.29
C ILE A 192 16.67 10.45 -3.81
N ILE A 193 16.49 9.30 -3.16
CA ILE A 193 16.91 9.11 -1.76
C ILE A 193 18.40 9.38 -1.58
N ALA A 194 19.24 8.89 -2.52
CA ALA A 194 20.68 9.11 -2.49
C ALA A 194 21.07 10.58 -2.66
N SER A 195 20.38 11.31 -3.56
CA SER A 195 20.59 12.74 -3.77
C SER A 195 20.27 13.54 -2.52
N VAL A 196 19.10 13.28 -1.91
CA VAL A 196 18.64 13.96 -0.69
C VAL A 196 19.55 13.60 0.50
N GLU A 197 19.89 12.33 0.70
CA GLU A 197 20.79 11.90 1.76
C GLU A 197 22.17 12.60 1.64
N ARG A 198 22.80 12.56 0.48
CA ARG A 198 24.10 13.19 0.21
C ARG A 198 24.07 14.70 0.51
N ARG A 199 22.98 15.39 0.12
CA ARG A 199 22.81 16.82 0.31
C ARG A 199 22.67 17.19 1.80
N PHE A 200 21.95 16.41 2.58
CA PHE A 200 21.58 16.77 3.96
C PHE A 200 22.32 15.98 5.03
N ARG A 201 23.09 14.94 4.70
CA ARG A 201 23.97 14.22 5.63
C ARG A 201 24.96 15.17 6.37
N PRO A 202 25.60 16.16 5.72
CA PRO A 202 26.44 17.12 6.45
C PRO A 202 25.68 17.95 7.50
N GLN A 203 24.37 18.07 7.36
CA GLN A 203 23.48 18.77 8.30
C GLN A 203 22.87 17.82 9.34
N GLY A 204 23.31 16.57 9.37
CA GLY A 204 22.96 15.57 10.37
C GLY A 204 21.83 14.63 9.99
N LEU A 205 21.27 14.68 8.75
CA LEU A 205 20.25 13.73 8.33
C LEU A 205 20.80 12.29 8.44
N ALA A 206 20.05 11.44 9.15
CA ALA A 206 20.27 10.00 9.17
C ALA A 206 19.31 9.31 8.20
N LEU A 207 19.77 8.22 7.58
CA LEU A 207 18.96 7.40 6.68
C LEU A 207 18.89 5.98 7.21
N VAL A 208 17.68 5.38 7.20
CA VAL A 208 17.44 3.97 7.50
C VAL A 208 16.51 3.42 6.43
N GLY A 209 16.80 2.25 5.88
CA GLY A 209 16.02 1.58 4.84
C GLY A 209 15.40 0.27 5.31
N PRO A 210 14.32 0.27 6.10
CA PRO A 210 13.68 -0.96 6.52
C PRO A 210 13.17 -1.76 5.32
N THR A 211 13.36 -3.08 5.38
CA THR A 211 12.79 -4.05 4.43
C THR A 211 12.30 -5.27 5.16
N ARG A 212 11.70 -6.23 4.45
CA ARG A 212 11.24 -7.50 5.04
C ARG A 212 11.42 -8.65 4.07
N LEU A 213 11.20 -9.87 4.56
CA LEU A 213 11.09 -11.06 3.72
C LEU A 213 9.68 -11.16 3.14
N TYR A 214 9.58 -11.61 1.91
CA TYR A 214 8.35 -11.83 1.15
C TYR A 214 8.14 -13.32 0.79
N GLY A 215 9.12 -14.19 1.10
CA GLY A 215 9.08 -15.62 0.82
C GLY A 215 9.53 -16.00 -0.59
N TYR A 216 10.09 -15.05 -1.37
CA TYR A 216 10.57 -15.29 -2.72
C TYR A 216 11.77 -14.38 -3.10
N ALA A 217 12.47 -14.77 -4.17
CA ALA A 217 13.62 -14.05 -4.71
C ALA A 217 13.37 -13.63 -6.17
N GLN A 218 14.42 -13.64 -6.99
CA GLN A 218 14.37 -13.22 -8.39
C GLN A 218 13.29 -13.98 -9.17
N GLY A 219 12.53 -13.24 -9.99
CA GLY A 219 11.48 -13.83 -10.84
C GLY A 219 10.23 -14.31 -10.09
N GLY A 220 10.13 -14.06 -8.78
CA GLY A 220 9.02 -14.56 -7.95
C GLY A 220 9.22 -16.00 -7.47
N GLU A 221 10.41 -16.58 -7.66
CA GLU A 221 10.72 -17.94 -7.22
C GLU A 221 10.71 -18.05 -5.69
N PRO A 222 10.00 -19.03 -5.11
CA PRO A 222 10.00 -19.24 -3.66
C PRO A 222 11.42 -19.37 -3.11
N ALA A 223 11.69 -18.70 -1.99
CA ALA A 223 13.02 -18.69 -1.40
C ALA A 223 12.97 -18.88 0.11
N ALA A 224 13.88 -19.69 0.62
CA ALA A 224 14.13 -19.78 2.05
C ALA A 224 14.66 -18.43 2.59
N PRO A 225 14.42 -18.11 3.88
CA PRO A 225 14.79 -16.80 4.45
C PRO A 225 16.23 -16.37 4.21
N GLN A 226 17.19 -17.30 4.28
CA GLN A 226 18.59 -17.00 4.07
C GLN A 226 18.91 -16.67 2.60
N ALA A 227 18.30 -17.39 1.65
CA ALA A 227 18.48 -17.13 0.22
C ALA A 227 17.84 -15.77 -0.17
N GLU A 228 16.67 -15.46 0.37
CA GLU A 228 16.04 -14.17 0.14
C GLU A 228 16.84 -13.00 0.73
N LYS A 229 17.44 -13.16 1.93
CA LYS A 229 18.37 -12.16 2.50
C LYS A 229 19.57 -11.90 1.57
N GLN A 230 20.12 -12.96 0.99
CA GLN A 230 21.22 -12.81 0.01
C GLN A 230 20.78 -12.05 -1.23
N TYR A 231 19.56 -12.32 -1.72
CA TYR A 231 18.98 -11.61 -2.85
C TYR A 231 18.68 -10.13 -2.50
N ILE A 232 18.18 -9.83 -1.31
CA ILE A 232 18.02 -8.46 -0.81
C ILE A 232 19.36 -7.70 -0.86
N GLU A 233 20.46 -8.31 -0.41
CA GLU A 233 21.79 -7.69 -0.48
C GLU A 233 22.30 -7.54 -1.92
N GLN A 234 21.98 -8.45 -2.82
CA GLN A 234 22.27 -8.30 -4.25
C GLN A 234 21.53 -7.10 -4.84
N VAL A 235 20.24 -6.95 -4.56
CA VAL A 235 19.43 -5.79 -4.99
C VAL A 235 19.98 -4.49 -4.41
N ARG A 236 20.40 -4.47 -3.14
CA ARG A 236 21.06 -3.30 -2.53
C ARG A 236 22.32 -2.88 -3.28
N ARG A 237 23.20 -3.81 -3.58
CA ARG A 237 24.43 -3.53 -4.33
C ARG A 237 24.14 -3.00 -5.74
N GLN A 238 23.12 -3.52 -6.39
CA GLN A 238 22.78 -3.18 -7.76
C GLN A 238 22.08 -1.83 -7.88
N TYR A 239 21.08 -1.57 -7.04
CA TYR A 239 20.19 -0.40 -7.20
C TYR A 239 20.44 0.70 -6.18
N TYR A 240 21.03 0.37 -5.03
CA TYR A 240 21.28 1.30 -3.93
C TYR A 240 22.75 1.44 -3.58
N ALA A 241 23.65 1.22 -4.54
CA ALA A 241 25.11 1.36 -4.33
C ALA A 241 25.52 2.71 -3.68
N PRO A 242 24.94 3.88 -4.07
CA PRO A 242 25.24 5.14 -3.40
C PRO A 242 24.79 5.21 -1.94
N LEU A 243 23.90 4.29 -1.52
CA LEU A 243 23.35 4.15 -0.17
C LEU A 243 23.91 2.92 0.57
N ALA A 244 25.09 2.44 0.20
CA ALA A 244 25.69 1.23 0.79
C ALA A 244 25.79 1.28 2.33
N ALA A 245 25.99 2.47 2.90
CA ALA A 245 26.04 2.67 4.35
C ALA A 245 24.65 2.76 5.02
N MET A 246 23.55 2.72 4.26
CA MET A 246 22.20 2.74 4.82
C MET A 246 21.91 1.46 5.62
N PRO A 247 21.65 1.54 6.93
CA PRO A 247 21.17 0.39 7.68
C PRO A 247 19.84 -0.11 7.11
N ALA A 248 19.72 -1.41 6.88
CA ALA A 248 18.53 -2.02 6.29
C ALA A 248 18.02 -3.16 7.18
N PRO A 249 17.34 -2.86 8.30
CA PRO A 249 16.78 -3.88 9.16
C PRO A 249 15.70 -4.67 8.39
N VAL A 250 15.75 -6.01 8.53
CA VAL A 250 14.80 -6.93 7.87
C VAL A 250 13.81 -7.41 8.92
N SER A 251 12.60 -6.84 8.91
CA SER A 251 11.53 -7.19 9.86
C SER A 251 10.15 -6.90 9.31
N ALA A 252 9.24 -7.87 9.38
CA ALA A 252 7.83 -7.68 9.06
C ALA A 252 7.16 -6.75 10.07
N HIS A 253 7.53 -6.83 11.36
CA HIS A 253 6.97 -5.98 12.40
C HIS A 253 7.19 -4.47 12.13
N ASN A 254 8.33 -4.09 11.52
CA ASN A 254 8.56 -2.71 11.12
C ASN A 254 7.52 -2.22 10.09
N PHE A 255 7.14 -3.09 9.16
CA PHE A 255 6.11 -2.78 8.17
C PHE A 255 4.72 -2.69 8.79
N GLU A 256 4.40 -3.58 9.72
CA GLU A 256 3.14 -3.55 10.46
C GLU A 256 3.01 -2.27 11.30
N ALA A 257 4.02 -1.93 12.10
CA ALA A 257 4.02 -0.76 12.97
C ALA A 257 3.86 0.56 12.20
N TYR A 258 4.49 0.66 11.04
CA TYR A 258 4.38 1.83 10.17
C TYR A 258 3.25 1.71 9.14
N GLY A 259 2.54 0.59 9.06
CA GLY A 259 1.53 0.35 8.03
C GLY A 259 2.10 0.47 6.61
N ALA A 260 3.34 0.02 6.38
CA ALA A 260 4.03 0.14 5.10
C ALA A 260 3.54 -0.91 4.08
N SER A 261 2.22 -1.03 3.91
CA SER A 261 1.57 -1.93 2.95
C SER A 261 1.76 -1.50 1.48
N THR A 262 2.20 -0.27 1.27
CA THR A 262 2.61 0.28 -0.03
C THR A 262 4.12 0.52 0.01
N THR A 263 4.84 0.06 -1.00
CA THR A 263 6.28 0.36 -1.16
C THR A 263 6.52 1.11 -2.47
N PRO A 264 7.38 2.15 -2.42
CA PRO A 264 8.05 2.67 -1.24
C PRO A 264 7.09 3.33 -0.25
N THR A 265 7.50 3.45 1.02
CA THR A 265 6.90 4.39 1.98
C THR A 265 8.03 5.21 2.59
N VAL A 266 7.89 6.53 2.56
CA VAL A 266 8.87 7.47 3.10
C VAL A 266 8.33 8.10 4.39
N VAL A 267 9.15 8.10 5.45
CA VAL A 267 8.80 8.74 6.72
C VAL A 267 9.94 9.65 7.14
N LEU A 268 9.61 10.88 7.52
CA LEU A 268 10.57 11.81 8.10
C LEU A 268 10.28 11.99 9.58
N VAL A 269 11.32 11.84 10.39
CA VAL A 269 11.28 11.99 11.85
C VAL A 269 12.19 13.16 12.22
N ASP A 270 11.71 14.07 13.04
CA ASP A 270 12.49 15.21 13.51
C ASP A 270 13.50 14.84 14.61
N ARG A 271 14.27 15.82 15.06
CA ARG A 271 15.28 15.66 16.12
C ARG A 271 14.71 15.25 17.48
N ALA A 272 13.42 15.51 17.72
CA ALA A 272 12.73 15.10 18.93
C ALA A 272 12.18 13.68 18.84
N GLY A 273 12.25 13.04 17.67
CA GLY A 273 11.70 11.70 17.43
C GLY A 273 10.23 11.73 17.01
N VAL A 274 9.72 12.86 16.54
CA VAL A 274 8.33 13.07 16.11
C VAL A 274 8.25 12.95 14.59
N VAL A 275 7.26 12.20 14.09
CA VAL A 275 6.99 12.08 12.65
C VAL A 275 6.48 13.40 12.11
N ARG A 276 7.07 13.89 11.03
CA ARG A 276 6.73 15.15 10.34
C ARG A 276 6.29 14.96 8.91
N PHE A 277 6.43 13.76 8.38
CA PHE A 277 5.98 13.40 7.05
C PHE A 277 5.79 11.89 6.97
N TYR A 278 4.65 11.45 6.45
CA TYR A 278 4.34 10.05 6.19
C TYR A 278 3.75 9.93 4.79
N HIS A 279 4.48 9.30 3.87
CA HIS A 279 4.11 9.24 2.45
C HIS A 279 4.23 7.82 1.89
N PRO A 280 3.13 7.08 1.75
CA PRO A 280 3.08 5.84 0.99
C PRO A 280 3.08 6.11 -0.52
N GLY A 281 3.93 5.42 -1.27
CA GLY A 281 4.12 5.58 -2.70
C GLY A 281 5.41 6.34 -3.05
N ALA A 282 5.68 6.45 -4.35
CA ALA A 282 6.84 7.17 -4.87
C ALA A 282 6.80 8.66 -4.51
N VAL A 283 7.95 9.25 -4.26
CA VAL A 283 8.09 10.66 -3.87
C VAL A 283 8.97 11.40 -4.86
N THR A 284 8.62 12.65 -5.18
CA THR A 284 9.49 13.49 -6.02
C THR A 284 10.67 14.05 -5.24
N GLU A 285 11.81 14.24 -5.91
CA GLU A 285 13.00 14.85 -5.30
C GLU A 285 12.71 16.25 -4.77
N LEU A 286 11.89 17.02 -5.49
CA LEU A 286 11.49 18.37 -5.09
C LEU A 286 10.73 18.35 -3.76
N GLU A 287 9.73 17.48 -3.65
CA GLU A 287 8.93 17.35 -2.44
C GLU A 287 9.77 16.88 -1.26
N LEU A 288 10.51 15.76 -1.43
CA LEU A 288 11.33 15.22 -0.36
C LEU A 288 12.39 16.22 0.12
N THR A 289 13.04 16.92 -0.81
CA THR A 289 13.99 17.98 -0.50
C THR A 289 13.34 19.10 0.35
N ALA A 290 12.17 19.58 -0.05
CA ALA A 290 11.46 20.63 0.68
C ALA A 290 11.07 20.18 2.10
N ARG A 291 10.59 18.92 2.25
CA ARG A 291 10.22 18.35 3.55
C ARG A 291 11.43 18.19 4.47
N VAL A 292 12.55 17.66 3.97
CA VAL A 292 13.79 17.54 4.76
C VAL A 292 14.33 18.92 5.15
N GLN A 293 14.30 19.89 4.25
CA GLN A 293 14.72 21.26 4.53
C GLN A 293 13.91 21.91 5.65
N ALA A 294 12.62 21.63 5.71
CA ALA A 294 11.75 22.11 6.79
C ALA A 294 12.11 21.52 8.16
N LEU A 295 12.60 20.27 8.22
CA LEU A 295 13.04 19.63 9.47
C LEU A 295 14.36 20.19 10.03
N LEU A 296 15.15 20.86 9.21
CA LEU A 296 16.50 21.31 9.56
C LEU A 296 16.51 22.77 10.07
N ARG A 297 15.38 23.46 9.89
CA ARG A 297 15.17 24.83 10.40
C ARG A 297 14.81 24.79 11.89
#